data_a66f0765e8a540d33d15628ae8cf507a
#
_entry.id   a66f0765e8a540d33d15628ae8cf507a
#
_cell.length_a   1.000
_cell.length_b   1.000
_cell.length_c   1.000
_cell.angle_alpha   90.00
_cell.angle_beta   90.00
_cell.angle_gamma   90.00
#
_symmetry.space_group_name_H-M   'P 1'
#
loop_
_entity.id
_entity.type
_entity.pdbx_description
1 polymer ?
#
loop_
_entity_poly.entity_id
_entity_poly.type
_entity_poly.pdbx_seq_one_letter_code
_entity_poly.pdbx_strand_id
1 'polypeptide(L)'
;MGIPAFIKQVKEEDYVILPGDFSWAMYLDDARLDFKYLNDLPGNKILLKGNHDYWWTTIAKMNNFIKENEYKNIYFLYNNSYLIENKIIVGTRGWNILDTENNSKMIKRENARLELSITDGLKRFGNDKEIIAFMHYPPINKNDVIGNEQTEFAKTLKKYNIHRCYYGHLHGPSHKDAVEGNIDGIEYKLISADYLNFDLLNI
;
A
#
# COMPACT_ATOMS: atom_id res chain seq x y z
N MET A 1 -17.12 -13.17 6.01
CA MET A 1 -16.91 -12.39 7.27
C MET A 1 -16.37 -11.03 6.85
N GLY A 2 -16.47 -10.02 6.84
CA GLY A 2 -15.85 -8.80 6.28
C GLY A 2 -16.36 -7.56 7.02
N ILE A 3 -17.52 -7.08 6.67
CA ILE A 3 -18.03 -5.79 7.14
C ILE A 3 -18.34 -5.77 8.64
N PRO A 4 -19.00 -6.78 9.23
CA PRO A 4 -19.28 -6.77 10.67
C PRO A 4 -18.02 -6.82 11.55
N ALA A 5 -16.94 -7.47 11.08
CA ALA A 5 -15.67 -7.51 11.78
C ALA A 5 -14.98 -6.14 11.73
N PHE A 6 -14.94 -5.51 10.56
CA PHE A 6 -14.39 -4.16 10.39
C PHE A 6 -15.05 -3.15 11.33
N ILE A 7 -16.39 -3.05 11.31
CA ILE A 7 -17.15 -2.11 12.15
C ILE A 7 -16.93 -2.36 13.66
N LYS A 8 -16.68 -3.60 14.06
CA LYS A 8 -16.46 -3.94 15.48
C LYS A 8 -15.04 -3.66 15.96
N GLN A 9 -14.06 -3.68 15.06
CA GLN A 9 -12.65 -3.59 15.41
C GLN A 9 -12.07 -2.19 15.21
N VAL A 10 -12.59 -1.41 14.24
CA VAL A 10 -12.08 -0.08 13.89
C VAL A 10 -12.83 1.00 14.66
N LYS A 11 -12.08 1.89 15.30
CA LYS A 11 -12.58 3.10 15.94
C LYS A 11 -12.45 4.30 15.01
N GLU A 12 -13.12 5.40 15.32
CA GLU A 12 -13.09 6.63 14.50
C GLU A 12 -11.68 7.25 14.37
N GLU A 13 -10.85 7.10 15.41
CA GLU A 13 -9.48 7.60 15.44
C GLU A 13 -8.46 6.70 14.73
N ASP A 14 -8.80 5.45 14.42
CA ASP A 14 -7.88 4.49 13.81
C ASP A 14 -7.59 4.82 12.34
N TYR A 15 -6.45 4.35 11.86
CA TYR A 15 -6.07 4.42 10.46
C TYR A 15 -6.04 3.03 9.83
N VAL A 16 -6.74 2.88 8.73
CA VAL A 16 -6.80 1.63 7.96
C VAL A 16 -6.10 1.82 6.63
N ILE A 17 -5.06 1.03 6.38
CA ILE A 17 -4.32 1.07 5.11
C ILE A 17 -4.93 0.04 4.16
N LEU A 18 -5.33 0.49 2.97
CA LEU A 18 -5.81 -0.38 1.88
C LEU A 18 -4.73 -0.42 0.79
N PRO A 19 -4.04 -1.56 0.61
CA PRO A 19 -2.87 -1.66 -0.25
C PRO A 19 -3.19 -1.82 -1.74
N GLY A 20 -4.28 -1.24 -2.21
CA GLY A 20 -4.71 -1.19 -3.61
C GLY A 20 -5.83 -2.15 -3.96
N ASP A 21 -6.32 -2.02 -5.20
CA ASP A 21 -7.46 -2.76 -5.76
C ASP A 21 -8.76 -2.56 -4.96
N PHE A 22 -8.98 -1.30 -4.54
CA PHE A 22 -10.15 -0.91 -3.79
C PHE A 22 -11.44 -0.94 -4.64
N SER A 23 -11.37 -0.46 -5.87
CA SER A 23 -12.52 -0.42 -6.78
C SER A 23 -12.09 -0.70 -8.22
N TRP A 24 -12.88 -1.50 -8.93
CA TRP A 24 -12.65 -1.84 -10.34
C TRP A 24 -13.35 -0.88 -11.30
N ALA A 25 -13.84 0.24 -10.81
CA ALA A 25 -14.43 1.30 -11.64
C ALA A 25 -13.41 1.79 -12.68
N MET A 26 -13.89 2.10 -13.89
CA MET A 26 -13.04 2.59 -14.97
C MET A 26 -12.70 4.07 -14.82
N TYR A 27 -13.61 4.86 -14.29
CA TYR A 27 -13.46 6.29 -14.08
C TYR A 27 -13.75 6.66 -12.63
N LEU A 28 -13.18 7.78 -12.18
CA LEU A 28 -13.32 8.24 -10.79
C LEU A 28 -14.80 8.46 -10.38
N ASP A 29 -15.61 8.98 -11.29
CA ASP A 29 -17.04 9.19 -11.02
C ASP A 29 -17.81 7.88 -10.88
N ASP A 30 -17.40 6.81 -11.56
CA ASP A 30 -18.01 5.49 -11.46
C ASP A 30 -17.72 4.84 -10.09
N ALA A 31 -16.60 5.19 -9.45
CA ALA A 31 -16.25 4.71 -8.12
C ALA A 31 -17.00 5.38 -6.97
N ARG A 32 -17.91 6.34 -7.25
CA ARG A 32 -18.61 7.14 -6.25
C ARG A 32 -19.31 6.32 -5.17
N LEU A 33 -19.98 5.24 -5.54
CA LEU A 33 -20.68 4.38 -4.58
C LEU A 33 -19.72 3.61 -3.69
N ASP A 34 -18.58 3.16 -4.23
CA ASP A 34 -17.53 2.47 -3.46
C ASP A 34 -16.88 3.43 -2.47
N PHE A 35 -16.58 4.65 -2.90
CA PHE A 35 -16.06 5.70 -2.01
C PHE A 35 -17.05 6.11 -0.94
N LYS A 36 -18.33 6.26 -1.29
CA LYS A 36 -19.38 6.54 -0.30
C LYS A 36 -19.43 5.44 0.75
N TYR A 37 -19.45 4.19 0.30
CA TYR A 37 -19.47 3.04 1.19
C TYR A 37 -18.24 3.05 2.13
N LEU A 38 -17.04 3.28 1.59
CA LEU A 38 -15.82 3.36 2.38
C LEU A 38 -15.84 4.53 3.38
N ASN A 39 -16.38 5.69 2.97
CA ASN A 39 -16.53 6.85 3.85
C ASN A 39 -17.49 6.59 5.02
N ASP A 40 -18.52 5.80 4.81
CA ASP A 40 -19.51 5.48 5.85
C ASP A 40 -18.98 4.46 6.89
N LEU A 41 -17.81 3.85 6.65
CA LEU A 41 -17.13 2.99 7.62
C LEU A 41 -16.30 3.81 8.62
N PRO A 42 -16.13 3.33 9.86
CA PRO A 42 -15.34 4.02 10.89
C PRO A 42 -13.85 4.09 10.50
N GLY A 43 -13.14 4.98 11.16
CA GLY A 43 -11.69 5.17 11.00
C GLY A 43 -11.29 5.94 9.74
N ASN A 44 -10.02 6.31 9.67
CA ASN A 44 -9.41 7.03 8.56
C ASN A 44 -8.82 6.03 7.55
N LYS A 45 -9.19 6.10 6.28
CA LYS A 45 -8.75 5.15 5.26
C LYS A 45 -7.68 5.78 4.38
N ILE A 46 -6.50 5.14 4.33
CA ILE A 46 -5.40 5.52 3.44
C ILE A 46 -5.33 4.52 2.29
N LEU A 47 -5.63 5.00 1.09
CA LEU A 47 -5.68 4.20 -0.13
C LEU A 47 -4.36 4.27 -0.87
N LEU A 48 -3.82 3.11 -1.24
CA LEU A 48 -2.74 2.94 -2.18
C LEU A 48 -3.31 2.50 -3.54
N LYS A 49 -2.64 2.82 -4.63
CA LYS A 49 -3.05 2.35 -5.95
C LYS A 49 -2.73 0.88 -6.14
N GLY A 50 -3.70 0.10 -6.61
CA GLY A 50 -3.49 -1.25 -7.16
C GLY A 50 -3.46 -1.27 -8.70
N ASN A 51 -3.45 -2.45 -9.29
CA ASN A 51 -3.46 -2.60 -10.74
C ASN A 51 -4.87 -2.53 -11.34
N HIS A 52 -5.90 -2.83 -10.57
CA HIS A 52 -7.30 -2.74 -10.97
C HIS A 52 -7.97 -1.42 -10.60
N ASP A 53 -7.29 -0.50 -9.91
CA ASP A 53 -7.79 0.85 -9.67
C ASP A 53 -7.66 1.71 -10.94
N TYR A 54 -8.46 1.41 -11.97
CA TYR A 54 -8.43 2.11 -13.27
C TYR A 54 -8.88 3.56 -13.14
N TRP A 55 -9.76 3.86 -12.17
CA TRP A 55 -10.25 5.19 -11.81
C TRP A 55 -9.15 6.14 -11.30
N TRP A 56 -8.01 5.60 -10.86
CA TRP A 56 -6.92 6.37 -10.26
C TRP A 56 -6.33 7.37 -11.24
N THR A 57 -6.36 8.64 -10.87
CA THR A 57 -5.92 9.75 -11.71
C THR A 57 -4.91 10.65 -10.97
N THR A 58 -4.85 11.93 -11.27
CA THR A 58 -3.95 12.85 -10.55
C THR A 58 -4.45 13.11 -9.14
N ILE A 59 -3.50 13.32 -8.20
CA ILE A 59 -3.84 13.58 -6.80
C ILE A 59 -4.78 14.78 -6.64
N ALA A 60 -4.62 15.81 -7.47
CA ALA A 60 -5.48 17.00 -7.45
C ALA A 60 -6.94 16.65 -7.81
N LYS A 61 -7.16 15.84 -8.86
CA LYS A 61 -8.51 15.41 -9.25
C LYS A 61 -9.14 14.52 -8.18
N MET A 62 -8.38 13.58 -7.63
CA MET A 62 -8.87 12.71 -6.55
C MET A 62 -9.23 13.50 -5.29
N ASN A 63 -8.39 14.44 -4.87
CA ASN A 63 -8.69 15.30 -3.72
C ASN A 63 -9.90 16.20 -3.95
N ASN A 64 -10.07 16.73 -5.16
CA ASN A 64 -11.28 17.50 -5.50
C ASN A 64 -12.53 16.63 -5.44
N PHE A 65 -12.48 15.40 -5.97
CA PHE A 65 -13.57 14.44 -5.88
C PHE A 65 -13.95 14.12 -4.42
N ILE A 66 -12.98 13.89 -3.55
CA ILE A 66 -13.20 13.69 -2.11
C ILE A 66 -13.90 14.90 -1.50
N LYS A 67 -13.44 16.11 -1.81
CA LYS A 67 -14.00 17.36 -1.30
C LYS A 67 -15.42 17.61 -1.81
N GLU A 68 -15.66 17.45 -3.11
CA GLU A 68 -16.98 17.68 -3.75
C GLU A 68 -18.06 16.71 -3.25
N ASN A 69 -17.65 15.49 -2.84
CA ASN A 69 -18.56 14.51 -2.27
C ASN A 69 -18.61 14.54 -0.73
N GLU A 70 -17.92 15.50 -0.09
CA GLU A 70 -17.87 15.68 1.36
C GLU A 70 -17.36 14.44 2.13
N TYR A 71 -16.50 13.62 1.50
CA TYR A 71 -15.87 12.49 2.16
C TYR A 71 -14.78 12.99 3.12
N LYS A 72 -14.83 12.56 4.39
CA LYS A 72 -14.04 13.18 5.48
C LYS A 72 -12.83 12.38 5.92
N ASN A 73 -12.83 11.09 5.65
CA ASN A 73 -11.90 10.13 6.25
C ASN A 73 -11.20 9.24 5.21
N ILE A 74 -11.02 9.75 3.97
CA ILE A 74 -10.35 9.06 2.87
C ILE A 74 -9.15 9.86 2.41
N TYR A 75 -8.00 9.21 2.34
CA TYR A 75 -6.70 9.80 2.01
C TYR A 75 -5.99 8.92 0.97
N PHE A 76 -5.04 9.51 0.22
CA PHE A 76 -4.30 8.79 -0.82
C PHE A 76 -2.80 8.78 -0.50
N LEU A 77 -2.20 7.59 -0.48
CA LEU A 77 -0.76 7.40 -0.39
C LEU A 77 -0.19 7.39 -1.83
N TYR A 78 0.33 8.55 -2.26
CA TYR A 78 0.79 8.76 -3.62
C TYR A 78 1.94 9.77 -3.69
N ASN A 79 3.17 9.30 -3.60
CA ASN A 79 4.40 10.09 -3.50
C ASN A 79 4.47 10.99 -2.24
N ASN A 80 3.69 10.70 -1.24
CA ASN A 80 3.62 11.39 0.05
C ASN A 80 3.72 10.36 1.17
N SER A 81 3.61 10.82 2.41
CA SER A 81 3.67 9.99 3.60
C SER A 81 2.67 10.46 4.65
N TYR A 82 2.39 9.60 5.63
CA TYR A 82 1.54 9.93 6.78
C TYR A 82 2.28 9.61 8.07
N LEU A 83 2.13 10.45 9.08
CA LEU A 83 2.55 10.15 10.44
C LEU A 83 1.33 9.64 11.20
N ILE A 84 1.41 8.41 11.68
CA ILE A 84 0.38 7.79 12.52
C ILE A 84 1.08 7.38 13.80
N GLU A 85 0.68 8.00 14.92
CA GLU A 85 1.38 7.88 16.19
C GLU A 85 2.87 8.21 16.03
N ASN A 86 3.75 7.23 16.19
CA ASN A 86 5.21 7.37 16.03
C ASN A 86 5.76 6.58 14.84
N LYS A 87 4.92 6.30 13.84
CA LYS A 87 5.26 5.54 12.62
C LYS A 87 5.03 6.37 11.39
N ILE A 88 6.01 6.42 10.49
CA ILE A 88 5.88 7.06 9.18
C ILE A 88 5.42 6.00 8.18
N ILE A 89 4.24 6.20 7.62
CA ILE A 89 3.65 5.32 6.60
C ILE A 89 4.06 5.83 5.24
N VAL A 90 4.71 4.97 4.47
CA VAL A 90 5.18 5.24 3.10
C VAL A 90 4.73 4.14 2.14
N GLY A 91 4.75 4.40 0.84
CA GLY A 91 4.39 3.33 -0.09
C GLY A 91 4.36 3.72 -1.55
N THR A 92 4.20 2.70 -2.37
CA THR A 92 4.02 2.78 -3.83
C THR A 92 3.20 1.59 -4.31
N ARG A 93 2.60 1.71 -5.51
CA ARG A 93 1.99 0.56 -6.15
C ARG A 93 3.00 -0.59 -6.36
N GLY A 94 4.25 -0.28 -6.61
CA GLY A 94 5.20 -1.26 -7.10
C GLY A 94 4.91 -1.69 -8.54
N TRP A 95 5.53 -2.78 -8.97
CA TRP A 95 5.32 -3.37 -10.28
C TRP A 95 5.68 -4.85 -10.28
N ASN A 96 5.19 -5.59 -11.29
CA ASN A 96 5.54 -6.99 -11.48
C ASN A 96 7.05 -7.16 -11.69
N ILE A 97 7.71 -7.84 -10.77
CA ILE A 97 9.16 -8.09 -10.75
C ILE A 97 9.55 -9.46 -11.34
N LEU A 98 8.59 -10.28 -11.78
CA LEU A 98 8.86 -11.61 -12.36
C LEU A 98 9.47 -11.53 -13.77
N ASP A 99 9.25 -10.42 -14.48
CA ASP A 99 9.81 -10.14 -15.79
C ASP A 99 10.51 -8.78 -15.75
N THR A 100 11.69 -8.76 -15.16
CA THR A 100 12.45 -7.51 -14.93
C THR A 100 12.95 -6.87 -16.21
N GLU A 101 13.23 -7.64 -17.26
CA GLU A 101 13.72 -7.12 -18.54
C GLU A 101 12.66 -6.25 -19.22
N ASN A 102 11.44 -6.77 -19.41
CA ASN A 102 10.34 -6.03 -20.03
C ASN A 102 9.77 -4.95 -19.10
N ASN A 103 9.84 -5.15 -17.78
CA ASN A 103 9.27 -4.26 -16.80
C ASN A 103 10.24 -3.23 -16.21
N SER A 104 11.52 -3.22 -16.61
CA SER A 104 12.59 -2.41 -15.99
C SER A 104 12.23 -0.92 -15.89
N LYS A 105 11.64 -0.33 -16.92
CA LYS A 105 11.22 1.08 -16.92
C LYS A 105 10.14 1.37 -15.86
N MET A 106 9.19 0.44 -15.71
CA MET A 106 8.10 0.59 -14.77
C MET A 106 8.56 0.36 -13.32
N ILE A 107 9.43 -0.64 -13.12
CA ILE A 107 10.06 -0.92 -11.83
C ILE A 107 10.84 0.32 -11.36
N LYS A 108 11.71 0.88 -12.20
CA LYS A 108 12.46 2.10 -11.88
C LYS A 108 11.55 3.28 -11.52
N ARG A 109 10.46 3.47 -12.28
CA ARG A 109 9.48 4.53 -12.00
C ARG A 109 8.78 4.35 -10.65
N GLU A 110 8.32 3.14 -10.37
CA GLU A 110 7.63 2.86 -9.10
C GLU A 110 8.61 2.87 -7.92
N ASN A 111 9.87 2.45 -8.12
CA ASN A 111 10.90 2.58 -7.11
C ASN A 111 11.24 4.06 -6.79
N ALA A 112 11.32 4.92 -7.82
CA ALA A 112 11.47 6.36 -7.62
C ALA A 112 10.27 6.97 -6.84
N ARG A 113 9.05 6.46 -7.04
CA ARG A 113 7.87 6.87 -6.26
C ARG A 113 7.95 6.43 -4.80
N LEU A 114 8.47 5.24 -4.54
CA LEU A 114 8.75 4.78 -3.18
C LEU A 114 9.75 5.72 -2.51
N GLU A 115 10.84 6.07 -3.19
CA GLU A 115 11.83 7.03 -2.67
C GLU A 115 11.23 8.42 -2.41
N LEU A 116 10.32 8.91 -3.29
CA LEU A 116 9.60 10.17 -3.04
C LEU A 116 8.74 10.09 -1.78
N SER A 117 8.02 9.00 -1.58
CA SER A 117 7.20 8.79 -0.38
C SER A 117 8.06 8.74 0.89
N ILE A 118 9.20 8.04 0.86
CA ILE A 118 10.13 7.96 1.98
C ILE A 118 10.74 9.33 2.29
N THR A 119 11.24 10.02 1.27
CA THR A 119 11.89 11.33 1.46
C THR A 119 10.91 12.42 1.90
N ASP A 120 9.65 12.37 1.47
CA ASP A 120 8.58 13.21 2.02
C ASP A 120 8.42 12.97 3.53
N GLY A 121 8.38 11.71 3.95
CA GLY A 121 8.26 11.35 5.36
C GLY A 121 9.44 11.84 6.20
N LEU A 122 10.65 11.57 5.76
CA LEU A 122 11.86 12.02 6.45
C LEU A 122 11.94 13.55 6.56
N LYS A 123 11.57 14.25 5.48
CA LYS A 123 11.57 15.73 5.45
C LYS A 123 10.54 16.33 6.41
N ARG A 124 9.34 15.73 6.49
CA ARG A 124 8.22 16.29 7.27
C ARG A 124 8.27 15.89 8.74
N PHE A 125 8.72 14.67 9.03
CA PHE A 125 8.54 14.05 10.35
C PHE A 125 9.86 13.68 11.04
N GLY A 126 11.02 13.87 10.38
CA GLY A 126 12.32 13.51 10.91
C GLY A 126 12.70 12.05 10.67
N ASN A 127 13.87 11.65 11.19
CA ASN A 127 14.47 10.32 10.97
C ASN A 127 14.55 9.49 12.26
N ASP A 128 13.90 9.93 13.32
CA ASP A 128 13.86 9.28 14.63
C ASP A 128 12.68 8.30 14.81
N LYS A 129 11.85 8.19 13.79
CA LYS A 129 10.63 7.37 13.81
C LYS A 129 10.79 6.12 12.96
N GLU A 130 10.05 5.10 13.33
CA GLU A 130 9.95 3.91 12.49
C GLU A 130 9.24 4.23 11.17
N ILE A 131 9.82 3.76 10.06
CA ILE A 131 9.20 3.84 8.74
C ILE A 131 8.63 2.47 8.39
N ILE A 132 7.34 2.43 8.01
CA ILE A 132 6.67 1.21 7.56
C ILE A 132 6.24 1.40 6.10
N ALA A 133 6.66 0.47 5.24
CA ALA A 133 6.34 0.50 3.82
C ALA A 133 5.10 -0.34 3.50
N PHE A 134 4.24 0.21 2.63
CA PHE A 134 3.12 -0.50 2.03
C PHE A 134 3.25 -0.51 0.52
N MET A 135 3.04 -1.66 -0.08
CA MET A 135 3.09 -1.83 -1.53
C MET A 135 1.87 -2.61 -2.02
N HIS A 136 1.45 -2.38 -3.26
CA HIS A 136 0.45 -3.26 -3.86
C HIS A 136 1.10 -4.53 -4.38
N TYR A 137 2.05 -4.42 -5.31
CA TYR A 137 2.79 -5.57 -5.80
C TYR A 137 3.83 -6.06 -4.78
N PRO A 138 4.10 -7.38 -4.72
CA PRO A 138 5.19 -7.92 -3.91
C PRO A 138 6.52 -7.22 -4.22
N PRO A 139 7.26 -6.74 -3.22
CA PRO A 139 8.58 -6.13 -3.41
C PRO A 139 9.70 -7.13 -3.70
N ILE A 140 9.45 -8.40 -3.43
CA ILE A 140 10.40 -9.51 -3.53
C ILE A 140 9.65 -10.78 -3.96
N ASN A 141 10.30 -11.70 -4.65
CA ASN A 141 9.74 -13.00 -5.02
C ASN A 141 10.63 -14.16 -4.53
N LYS A 142 10.12 -15.39 -4.60
CA LYS A 142 10.82 -16.58 -4.11
C LYS A 142 12.15 -16.86 -4.82
N ASN A 143 12.23 -16.56 -6.12
CA ASN A 143 13.46 -16.76 -6.87
C ASN A 143 14.55 -15.80 -6.41
N ASP A 144 14.22 -14.54 -6.08
CA ASP A 144 15.16 -13.58 -5.53
C ASP A 144 15.72 -14.07 -4.19
N VAL A 145 14.87 -14.63 -3.33
CA VAL A 145 15.29 -15.20 -2.03
C VAL A 145 16.23 -16.38 -2.23
N ILE A 146 15.90 -17.31 -3.13
CA ILE A 146 16.70 -18.52 -3.43
C ILE A 146 18.04 -18.12 -4.08
N GLY A 147 18.00 -17.17 -5.03
CA GLY A 147 19.18 -16.68 -5.74
C GLY A 147 20.04 -15.69 -4.94
N ASN A 148 19.60 -15.32 -3.74
CA ASN A 148 20.23 -14.25 -2.94
C ASN A 148 20.38 -12.94 -3.72
N GLU A 149 19.40 -12.66 -4.59
CA GLU A 149 19.33 -11.42 -5.37
C GLU A 149 18.39 -10.42 -4.69
N GLN A 150 18.72 -9.15 -4.79
CA GLN A 150 17.88 -8.09 -4.24
C GLN A 150 17.20 -7.31 -5.35
N THR A 151 15.88 -7.22 -5.28
CA THR A 151 15.10 -6.34 -6.16
C THR A 151 15.44 -4.86 -5.92
N GLU A 152 15.10 -4.00 -6.86
CA GLU A 152 15.27 -2.55 -6.68
C GLU A 152 14.46 -2.03 -5.48
N PHE A 153 13.27 -2.59 -5.23
CA PHE A 153 12.46 -2.23 -4.05
C PHE A 153 13.13 -2.66 -2.74
N ALA A 154 13.63 -3.90 -2.65
CA ALA A 154 14.33 -4.40 -1.47
C ALA A 154 15.60 -3.57 -1.17
N LYS A 155 16.38 -3.21 -2.21
CA LYS A 155 17.54 -2.31 -2.08
C LYS A 155 17.14 -0.95 -1.52
N THR A 156 16.02 -0.39 -1.99
CA THR A 156 15.52 0.90 -1.51
C THR A 156 15.07 0.81 -0.05
N LEU A 157 14.31 -0.21 0.32
CA LEU A 157 13.90 -0.43 1.72
C LEU A 157 15.12 -0.53 2.64
N LYS A 158 16.15 -1.30 2.25
CA LYS A 158 17.40 -1.47 3.00
C LYS A 158 18.18 -0.15 3.10
N LYS A 159 18.31 0.60 2.00
CA LYS A 159 18.98 1.91 1.96
C LYS A 159 18.42 2.90 2.99
N TYR A 160 17.10 2.88 3.20
CA TYR A 160 16.43 3.77 4.13
C TYR A 160 16.15 3.13 5.51
N ASN A 161 16.75 1.98 5.80
CA ASN A 161 16.63 1.27 7.08
C ASN A 161 15.17 0.95 7.44
N ILE A 162 14.38 0.54 6.44
CA ILE A 162 12.98 0.14 6.61
C ILE A 162 12.94 -1.36 6.88
N HIS A 163 12.42 -1.74 8.06
CA HIS A 163 12.44 -3.11 8.55
C HIS A 163 11.10 -3.83 8.41
N ARG A 164 10.04 -3.15 7.99
CA ARG A 164 8.72 -3.76 7.78
C ARG A 164 8.12 -3.31 6.44
N CYS A 165 7.70 -4.28 5.63
CA CYS A 165 7.03 -4.03 4.36
C CYS A 165 5.82 -4.95 4.21
N TYR A 166 4.65 -4.34 4.12
CA TYR A 166 3.38 -5.02 3.88
C TYR A 166 2.96 -4.88 2.43
N TYR A 167 2.40 -5.94 1.83
CA TYR A 167 1.99 -5.90 0.43
C TYR A 167 0.72 -6.72 0.17
N GLY A 168 0.03 -6.41 -0.92
CA GLY A 168 -1.20 -7.06 -1.37
C GLY A 168 -1.03 -7.85 -2.66
N HIS A 169 -1.98 -7.69 -3.59
CA HIS A 169 -1.99 -8.19 -4.96
C HIS A 169 -2.18 -9.71 -5.12
N LEU A 170 -1.56 -10.54 -4.30
CA LEU A 170 -1.66 -11.98 -4.42
C LEU A 170 -2.97 -12.47 -3.81
N HIS A 171 -3.81 -13.13 -4.61
CA HIS A 171 -5.11 -13.64 -4.22
C HIS A 171 -5.26 -15.12 -4.58
N GLY A 172 -6.06 -15.86 -3.80
CA GLY A 172 -6.40 -17.25 -4.04
C GLY A 172 -5.18 -18.13 -4.28
N PRO A 173 -5.07 -18.86 -5.43
CA PRO A 173 -3.95 -19.75 -5.70
C PRO A 173 -2.56 -19.09 -5.69
N SER A 174 -2.47 -17.77 -5.91
CA SER A 174 -1.20 -17.04 -5.90
C SER A 174 -0.67 -16.75 -4.51
N HIS A 175 -1.42 -16.99 -3.44
CA HIS A 175 -0.91 -16.95 -2.06
C HIS A 175 0.34 -17.81 -1.86
N LYS A 176 0.43 -18.94 -2.57
CA LYS A 176 1.62 -19.82 -2.53
C LYS A 176 2.91 -19.13 -2.97
N ASP A 177 2.82 -18.04 -3.73
CA ASP A 177 3.97 -17.30 -4.26
C ASP A 177 4.40 -16.16 -3.31
N ALA A 178 3.67 -15.94 -2.22
CA ALA A 178 4.03 -14.97 -1.21
C ALA A 178 5.39 -15.28 -0.56
N VAL A 179 6.15 -14.23 -0.32
CA VAL A 179 7.37 -14.26 0.50
C VAL A 179 7.07 -13.56 1.79
N GLU A 180 7.13 -14.28 2.90
CA GLU A 180 6.86 -13.75 4.23
C GLU A 180 8.01 -14.02 5.20
N GLY A 181 8.04 -13.25 6.27
CA GLY A 181 9.05 -13.33 7.31
C GLY A 181 10.24 -12.42 7.08
N ASN A 182 11.28 -12.59 7.89
CA ASN A 182 12.46 -11.74 7.86
C ASN A 182 13.43 -12.21 6.78
N ILE A 183 13.60 -11.39 5.75
CA ILE A 183 14.58 -11.59 4.68
C ILE A 183 15.53 -10.39 4.70
N ASP A 184 16.79 -10.62 4.91
CA ASP A 184 17.84 -9.60 4.95
C ASP A 184 17.56 -8.42 5.92
N GLY A 185 16.88 -8.68 7.04
CA GLY A 185 16.55 -7.67 8.05
C GLY A 185 15.27 -6.89 7.76
N ILE A 186 14.51 -7.27 6.74
CA ILE A 186 13.20 -6.71 6.42
C ILE A 186 12.14 -7.80 6.62
N GLU A 187 11.13 -7.51 7.43
CA GLU A 187 9.96 -8.36 7.60
C GLU A 187 8.96 -8.07 6.50
N TYR A 188 8.72 -9.04 5.64
CA TYR A 188 7.71 -9.00 4.58
C TYR A 188 6.46 -9.74 5.01
N LYS A 189 5.29 -9.17 4.68
CA LYS A 189 4.00 -9.81 4.99
C LYS A 189 2.95 -9.51 3.93
N LEU A 190 2.29 -10.57 3.46
CA LEU A 190 1.11 -10.47 2.60
C LEU A 190 -0.10 -10.04 3.43
N ILE A 191 -0.82 -9.01 2.95
CA ILE A 191 -2.02 -8.49 3.62
C ILE A 191 -3.22 -8.41 2.67
N SER A 192 -3.29 -9.29 1.66
CA SER A 192 -4.48 -9.43 0.83
C SER A 192 -5.67 -9.87 1.69
N ALA A 193 -6.83 -9.28 1.44
CA ALA A 193 -8.01 -9.49 2.29
C ALA A 193 -8.42 -10.96 2.43
N ASP A 194 -8.42 -11.70 1.31
CA ASP A 194 -8.74 -13.14 1.31
C ASP A 194 -7.65 -14.00 1.98
N TYR A 195 -6.39 -13.56 1.95
CA TYR A 195 -5.30 -14.20 2.68
C TYR A 195 -5.46 -14.06 4.20
N LEU A 196 -5.89 -12.89 4.65
CA LEU A 196 -6.19 -12.61 6.06
C LEU A 196 -7.59 -13.09 6.50
N ASN A 197 -8.30 -13.86 5.65
CA ASN A 197 -9.69 -14.25 5.91
C ASN A 197 -10.62 -13.07 6.19
N PHE A 198 -10.34 -11.92 5.58
CA PHE A 198 -11.04 -10.65 5.80
C PHE A 198 -10.98 -10.13 7.24
N ASP A 199 -9.98 -10.56 8.01
CA ASP A 199 -9.66 -9.97 9.31
C ASP A 199 -8.67 -8.80 9.15
N LEU A 200 -8.62 -7.92 10.14
CA LEU A 200 -7.68 -6.80 10.17
C LEU A 200 -6.36 -7.22 10.82
N LEU A 201 -5.26 -6.75 10.24
CA LEU A 201 -3.94 -6.86 10.84
C LEU A 201 -3.63 -5.59 11.62
N ASN A 202 -3.47 -5.70 12.92
CA ASN A 202 -2.98 -4.60 13.77
C ASN A 202 -1.46 -4.50 13.68
N ILE A 203 -0.91 -3.28 13.53
CA ILE A 203 0.52 -3.01 13.34
C ILE A 203 1.05 -1.91 14.27
#